data_65fb508983d807a9188951f4b1ba0efc
#
_entry.id   65fb508983d807a9188951f4b1ba0efc
#
_cell.length_a   1.000
_cell.length_b   1.000
_cell.length_c   1.000
_cell.angle_alpha   90.00
_cell.angle_beta   90.00
_cell.angle_gamma   90.00
#
_symmetry.space_group_name_H-M   'P 1'
#
loop_
_entity.id
_entity.type
_entity.pdbx_description
1 polymer ?
#
loop_
_entity_poly.entity_id
_entity_poly.type
_entity_poly.pdbx_seq_one_letter_code
_entity_poly.pdbx_strand_id
1 'polypeptide(L)'
;MNQAWPPLPPAVIVHGLAHALAALAPGCPVTLLSAPGAACYAGAGFWRALVGEARGAHPATPCVDLLDCADAPGRALEALAIGQKGLVLLEGTPGLAAVAGAASACGARLLAAAPPALDLARAGAARRLRPWLDGVTDAKAWASGAVATDLPVGSSR
;
A
#
# COMPACT_ATOMS: atom_id res chain seq x y z
N MET A 1 -6.51 -21.12 -3.93
CA MET A 1 -6.42 -20.87 -2.49
C MET A 1 -6.52 -19.38 -2.26
N ASN A 2 -7.51 -18.93 -1.53
CA ASN A 2 -7.59 -17.54 -1.12
C ASN A 2 -6.50 -17.29 -0.08
N GLN A 3 -5.44 -16.59 -0.46
CA GLN A 3 -4.42 -16.16 0.47
C GLN A 3 -5.01 -15.01 1.29
N ALA A 4 -5.42 -15.31 2.51
CA ALA A 4 -5.86 -14.28 3.44
C ALA A 4 -4.64 -13.43 3.82
N TRP A 5 -4.61 -12.17 3.38
CA TRP A 5 -3.58 -11.24 3.77
C TRP A 5 -3.85 -10.70 5.18
N PRO A 6 -2.82 -10.49 6.00
CA PRO A 6 -3.02 -9.80 7.28
C PRO A 6 -3.57 -8.39 7.03
N PRO A 7 -4.32 -7.83 8.00
CA PRO A 7 -4.80 -6.45 7.88
C PRO A 7 -3.64 -5.48 7.64
N LEU A 8 -3.91 -4.42 6.90
CA LEU A 8 -2.91 -3.39 6.64
C LEU A 8 -2.73 -2.49 7.86
N PRO A 9 -1.48 -2.15 8.23
CA PRO A 9 -1.23 -1.03 9.12
C PRO A 9 -1.84 0.27 8.57
N PRO A 10 -1.97 1.33 9.41
CA PRO A 10 -2.44 2.63 8.95
C PRO A 10 -1.69 3.10 7.71
N ALA A 11 -2.44 3.53 6.69
CA ALA A 11 -1.84 3.96 5.44
C ALA A 11 -1.50 5.45 5.44
N VAL A 12 -0.38 5.79 4.81
CA VAL A 12 0.12 7.15 4.64
C VAL A 12 0.50 7.34 3.18
N ILE A 13 -0.10 8.35 2.52
CA ILE A 13 0.27 8.70 1.15
C ILE A 13 1.56 9.48 1.17
N VAL A 14 2.55 8.99 0.43
CA VAL A 14 3.87 9.59 0.30
C VAL A 14 4.12 10.01 -1.14
N HIS A 15 4.65 11.22 -1.33
CA HIS A 15 4.90 11.81 -2.64
C HIS A 15 6.38 11.86 -3.01
N GLY A 16 7.25 11.40 -2.11
CA GLY A 16 8.69 11.37 -2.30
C GLY A 16 9.42 10.78 -1.11
N LEU A 17 10.73 10.68 -1.21
CA LEU A 17 11.57 10.06 -0.17
C LEU A 17 11.43 10.74 1.20
N ALA A 18 11.36 12.07 1.24
CA ALA A 18 11.21 12.81 2.50
C ALA A 18 9.93 12.42 3.26
N HIS A 19 8.81 12.23 2.54
CA HIS A 19 7.57 11.74 3.14
C HIS A 19 7.68 10.30 3.62
N ALA A 20 8.33 9.43 2.85
CA ALA A 20 8.53 8.04 3.24
C ALA A 20 9.40 7.93 4.51
N LEU A 21 10.49 8.69 4.58
CA LEU A 21 11.34 8.76 5.77
C LEU A 21 10.56 9.27 6.99
N ALA A 22 9.77 10.35 6.81
CA ALA A 22 8.93 10.90 7.88
C ALA A 22 7.89 9.88 8.39
N ALA A 23 7.29 9.10 7.47
CA ALA A 23 6.31 8.08 7.82
C ALA A 23 6.91 6.91 8.61
N LEU A 24 8.16 6.55 8.34
CA LEU A 24 8.87 5.45 9.03
C LEU A 24 9.55 5.88 10.34
N ALA A 25 9.91 7.15 10.49
CA ALA A 25 10.64 7.67 11.64
C ALA A 25 9.99 7.38 13.00
N PRO A 26 8.63 7.38 13.16
CA PRO A 26 8.01 7.03 14.43
C PRO A 26 8.24 5.58 14.89
N GLY A 27 8.67 4.68 14.01
CA GLY A 27 8.89 3.28 14.32
C GLY A 27 7.60 2.44 14.47
N CYS A 28 6.44 3.02 14.16
CA CYS A 28 5.16 2.33 14.20
C CYS A 28 4.92 1.55 12.90
N PRO A 29 4.17 0.43 12.96
CA PRO A 29 3.73 -0.24 11.75
C PRO A 29 2.98 0.72 10.82
N VAL A 30 3.33 0.74 9.54
CA VAL A 30 2.78 1.68 8.56
C VAL A 30 2.67 1.05 7.18
N THR A 31 1.64 1.45 6.43
CA THR A 31 1.52 1.19 5.01
C THR A 31 1.92 2.45 4.24
N LEU A 32 3.00 2.39 3.47
CA LEU A 32 3.34 3.44 2.53
C LEU A 32 2.48 3.27 1.28
N LEU A 33 1.64 4.24 1.00
CA LEU A 33 0.82 4.28 -0.21
C LEU A 33 1.37 5.35 -1.14
N SER A 34 1.59 5.01 -2.39
CA SER A 34 1.98 6.01 -3.39
C SER A 34 0.83 7.00 -3.64
N ALA A 35 1.16 8.14 -4.21
CA ALA A 35 0.12 9.07 -4.69
C ALA A 35 -0.78 8.37 -5.73
N PRO A 36 -2.05 8.83 -5.86
CA PRO A 36 -2.98 8.23 -6.82
C PRO A 36 -2.39 8.16 -8.24
N GLY A 37 -2.43 6.99 -8.86
CA GLY A 37 -1.93 6.77 -10.21
C GLY A 37 -0.41 6.90 -10.37
N ALA A 38 0.37 6.85 -9.32
CA ALA A 38 1.83 7.03 -9.38
C ALA A 38 2.53 6.05 -10.31
N ALA A 39 2.02 4.84 -10.49
CA ALA A 39 2.55 3.89 -11.46
C ALA A 39 2.52 4.42 -12.90
N CYS A 40 1.58 5.32 -13.22
CA CYS A 40 1.41 5.85 -14.57
C CYS A 40 2.40 6.97 -14.91
N TYR A 41 2.84 7.77 -13.93
CA TYR A 41 3.71 8.92 -14.18
C TYR A 41 5.09 8.83 -13.56
N ALA A 42 5.26 8.14 -12.42
CA ALA A 42 6.56 7.92 -11.79
C ALA A 42 7.14 6.53 -12.10
N GLY A 43 6.27 5.55 -12.24
CA GLY A 43 6.64 4.18 -12.55
C GLY A 43 7.01 3.33 -11.33
N ALA A 44 6.91 2.02 -11.52
CA ALA A 44 7.15 1.05 -10.45
C ALA A 44 8.62 0.99 -10.01
N GLY A 45 9.56 1.20 -10.92
CA GLY A 45 10.99 1.22 -10.60
C GLY A 45 11.35 2.35 -9.64
N PHE A 46 10.84 3.55 -9.88
CA PHE A 46 11.01 4.69 -8.98
C PHE A 46 10.43 4.41 -7.59
N TRP A 47 9.18 3.89 -7.55
CA TRP A 47 8.53 3.54 -6.30
C TRP A 47 9.36 2.55 -5.47
N ARG A 48 9.82 1.47 -6.10
CA ARG A 48 10.63 0.45 -5.42
C ARG A 48 11.94 1.00 -4.89
N ALA A 49 12.62 1.87 -5.65
CA ALA A 49 13.85 2.52 -5.22
C ALA A 49 13.61 3.42 -4.00
N LEU A 50 12.55 4.25 -4.05
CA LEU A 50 12.16 5.14 -2.96
C LEU A 50 11.86 4.36 -1.67
N VAL A 51 11.02 3.33 -1.77
CA VAL A 51 10.65 2.49 -0.62
C VAL A 51 11.86 1.73 -0.08
N GLY A 52 12.72 1.22 -0.96
CA GLY A 52 13.94 0.52 -0.57
C GLY A 52 14.88 1.41 0.22
N GLU A 53 15.08 2.65 -0.20
CA GLU A 53 15.92 3.62 0.50
C GLU A 53 15.33 4.02 1.86
N ALA A 54 14.02 4.27 1.91
CA ALA A 54 13.35 4.59 3.16
C ALA A 54 13.44 3.43 4.18
N ARG A 55 13.22 2.19 3.73
CA ARG A 55 13.38 0.99 4.58
C ARG A 55 14.82 0.80 5.05
N GLY A 56 15.80 1.08 4.19
CA GLY A 56 17.22 1.03 4.56
C GLY A 56 17.58 2.01 5.67
N ALA A 57 16.97 3.19 5.69
CA ALA A 57 17.14 4.19 6.74
C ALA A 57 16.42 3.83 8.05
N HIS A 58 15.31 3.07 7.97
CA HIS A 58 14.50 2.66 9.12
C HIS A 58 14.22 1.16 9.14
N PRO A 59 15.27 0.32 9.23
CA PRO A 59 15.13 -1.13 9.04
C PRO A 59 14.30 -1.83 10.12
N ALA A 60 14.15 -1.21 11.28
CA ALA A 60 13.36 -1.77 12.39
C ALA A 60 11.87 -1.41 12.31
N THR A 61 11.46 -0.50 11.43
CA THR A 61 10.06 -0.10 11.31
C THR A 61 9.29 -1.08 10.42
N PRO A 62 8.25 -1.75 10.96
CA PRO A 62 7.42 -2.63 10.14
C PRO A 62 6.70 -1.83 9.05
N CYS A 63 6.91 -2.21 7.80
CA CYS A 63 6.42 -1.44 6.66
C CYS A 63 5.88 -2.36 5.55
N VAL A 64 4.67 -2.07 5.11
CA VAL A 64 4.07 -2.59 3.87
C VAL A 64 4.04 -1.43 2.88
N ASP A 65 4.14 -1.71 1.60
CA ASP A 65 4.01 -0.68 0.57
C ASP A 65 3.00 -1.06 -0.52
N LEU A 66 2.27 -0.06 -0.98
CA LEU A 66 1.26 -0.17 -2.03
C LEU A 66 1.55 0.86 -3.13
N LEU A 67 1.65 0.38 -4.36
CA LEU A 67 1.74 1.22 -5.55
C LEU A 67 0.37 1.37 -6.19
N ASP A 68 -0.10 2.58 -6.34
CA ASP A 68 -1.36 2.91 -6.98
C ASP A 68 -1.19 2.94 -8.51
N CYS A 69 -1.89 2.03 -9.19
CA CYS A 69 -1.90 1.88 -10.64
C CYS A 69 -3.14 2.51 -11.30
N ALA A 70 -4.01 3.18 -10.53
CA ALA A 70 -5.28 3.71 -11.01
C ALA A 70 -6.08 2.66 -11.79
N ASP A 71 -6.42 2.94 -13.05
CA ASP A 71 -7.12 2.06 -13.99
C ASP A 71 -6.19 1.47 -15.06
N ALA A 72 -4.89 1.38 -14.79
CA ALA A 72 -3.88 0.95 -15.75
C ALA A 72 -3.37 -0.49 -15.46
N PRO A 73 -4.02 -1.53 -15.99
CA PRO A 73 -3.65 -2.92 -15.72
C PRO A 73 -2.25 -3.28 -16.25
N GLY A 74 -1.81 -2.66 -17.35
CA GLY A 74 -0.46 -2.83 -17.88
C GLY A 74 0.61 -2.37 -16.89
N ARG A 75 0.38 -1.24 -16.20
CA ARG A 75 1.30 -0.73 -15.17
C ARG A 75 1.34 -1.65 -13.95
N ALA A 76 0.22 -2.25 -13.59
CA ALA A 76 0.18 -3.24 -12.52
C ALA A 76 0.99 -4.50 -12.89
N LEU A 77 0.87 -5.00 -14.11
CA LEU A 77 1.65 -6.15 -14.59
C LEU A 77 3.16 -5.83 -14.65
N GLU A 78 3.53 -4.64 -15.14
CA GLU A 78 4.94 -4.18 -15.11
C GLU A 78 5.49 -4.16 -13.67
N ALA A 79 4.71 -3.64 -12.72
CA ALA A 79 5.10 -3.61 -11.32
C ALA A 79 5.29 -5.02 -10.73
N LEU A 80 4.38 -5.95 -11.02
CA LEU A 80 4.52 -7.34 -10.61
C LEU A 80 5.78 -7.98 -11.19
N ALA A 81 6.07 -7.72 -12.47
CA ALA A 81 7.24 -8.27 -13.17
C ALA A 81 8.57 -7.88 -12.51
N ILE A 82 8.65 -6.70 -11.90
CA ILE A 82 9.84 -6.26 -11.16
C ILE A 82 9.77 -6.56 -9.66
N GLY A 83 8.77 -7.33 -9.22
CA GLY A 83 8.66 -7.83 -7.85
C GLY A 83 7.93 -6.94 -6.86
N GLN A 84 7.09 -5.99 -7.33
CA GLN A 84 6.21 -5.24 -6.45
C GLN A 84 5.18 -6.17 -5.79
N LYS A 85 5.00 -6.06 -4.48
CA LYS A 85 4.18 -6.98 -3.68
C LYS A 85 2.85 -6.39 -3.20
N GLY A 86 2.64 -5.11 -3.35
CA GLY A 86 1.39 -4.45 -2.99
C GLY A 86 0.94 -3.49 -4.09
N LEU A 87 -0.28 -3.64 -4.56
CA LEU A 87 -0.85 -2.86 -5.67
C LEU A 87 -2.27 -2.40 -5.35
N VAL A 88 -2.62 -1.24 -5.87
CA VAL A 88 -4.01 -0.78 -6.00
C VAL A 88 -4.33 -0.70 -7.49
N LEU A 89 -5.40 -1.36 -7.92
CA LEU A 89 -5.96 -1.26 -9.27
C LEU A 89 -7.47 -1.13 -9.13
N LEU A 90 -8.03 -0.05 -9.64
CA LEU A 90 -9.41 0.32 -9.38
C LEU A 90 -10.41 -0.75 -9.83
N GLU A 91 -11.45 -0.93 -9.03
CA GLU A 91 -12.58 -1.79 -9.38
C GLU A 91 -13.21 -1.38 -10.71
N GLY A 92 -13.64 -2.36 -11.49
CA GLY A 92 -14.20 -2.12 -12.82
C GLY A 92 -13.17 -1.92 -13.93
N THR A 93 -11.87 -1.90 -13.62
CA THR A 93 -10.81 -1.82 -14.64
C THR A 93 -10.86 -3.05 -15.54
N PRO A 94 -10.94 -2.88 -16.88
CA PRO A 94 -10.79 -3.99 -17.81
C PRO A 94 -9.45 -4.71 -17.57
N GLY A 95 -9.49 -6.04 -17.47
CA GLY A 95 -8.30 -6.83 -17.18
C GLY A 95 -7.95 -7.03 -15.70
N LEU A 96 -8.77 -6.50 -14.77
CA LEU A 96 -8.57 -6.67 -13.33
C LEU A 96 -8.40 -8.17 -12.94
N ALA A 97 -9.21 -9.06 -13.50
CA ALA A 97 -9.12 -10.49 -13.24
C ALA A 97 -7.77 -11.10 -13.65
N ALA A 98 -7.23 -10.67 -14.79
CA ALA A 98 -5.92 -11.12 -15.24
C ALA A 98 -4.80 -10.63 -14.31
N VAL A 99 -4.86 -9.37 -13.87
CA VAL A 99 -3.91 -8.81 -12.90
C VAL A 99 -4.04 -9.53 -11.56
N ALA A 100 -5.26 -9.83 -11.12
CA ALA A 100 -5.49 -10.58 -9.87
C ALA A 100 -4.87 -11.98 -9.93
N GLY A 101 -5.00 -12.69 -11.05
CA GLY A 101 -4.34 -13.97 -11.29
C GLY A 101 -2.82 -13.86 -11.24
N ALA A 102 -2.24 -12.87 -11.90
CA ALA A 102 -0.80 -12.61 -11.89
C ALA A 102 -0.30 -12.24 -10.48
N ALA A 103 -1.02 -11.38 -9.77
CA ALA A 103 -0.69 -10.99 -8.40
C ALA A 103 -0.68 -12.21 -7.47
N SER A 104 -1.70 -13.07 -7.56
CA SER A 104 -1.77 -14.32 -6.79
C SER A 104 -0.58 -15.24 -7.10
N ALA A 105 -0.24 -15.42 -8.38
CA ALA A 105 0.90 -16.24 -8.79
C ALA A 105 2.25 -15.70 -8.27
N CYS A 106 2.38 -14.37 -8.13
CA CYS A 106 3.57 -13.71 -7.60
C CYS A 106 3.57 -13.58 -6.07
N GLY A 107 2.53 -14.03 -5.36
CA GLY A 107 2.37 -13.79 -3.94
C GLY A 107 2.30 -12.30 -3.63
N ALA A 108 1.59 -11.52 -4.43
CA ALA A 108 1.38 -10.10 -4.27
C ALA A 108 -0.06 -9.79 -3.88
N ARG A 109 -0.25 -8.74 -3.06
CA ARG A 109 -1.55 -8.22 -2.66
C ARG A 109 -2.08 -7.28 -3.73
N LEU A 110 -3.31 -7.43 -4.14
CA LEU A 110 -4.03 -6.52 -5.02
C LEU A 110 -5.27 -6.00 -4.30
N LEU A 111 -5.40 -4.68 -4.26
CA LEU A 111 -6.58 -3.99 -3.73
C LEU A 111 -7.36 -3.35 -4.87
N ALA A 112 -8.69 -3.44 -4.82
CA ALA A 112 -9.58 -2.82 -5.80
C ALA A 112 -9.85 -1.33 -5.54
N ALA A 113 -9.42 -0.84 -4.38
CA ALA A 113 -9.48 0.56 -3.99
C ALA A 113 -8.33 0.89 -3.03
N ALA A 114 -7.89 2.14 -3.04
CA ALA A 114 -6.93 2.62 -2.05
C ALA A 114 -7.54 2.59 -0.64
N PRO A 115 -6.80 2.13 0.38
CA PRO A 115 -7.27 2.21 1.75
C PRO A 115 -7.36 3.66 2.23
N PRO A 116 -8.15 3.95 3.28
CA PRO A 116 -8.10 5.25 3.94
C PRO A 116 -6.68 5.59 4.35
N ALA A 117 -6.21 6.80 4.05
CA ALA A 117 -4.82 7.17 4.25
C ALA A 117 -4.67 8.64 4.65
N LEU A 118 -3.64 8.93 5.43
CA LEU A 118 -3.19 10.29 5.70
C LEU A 118 -2.27 10.75 4.57
N ASP A 119 -2.66 11.78 3.84
CA ASP A 119 -1.82 12.35 2.77
C ASP A 119 -0.83 13.37 3.36
N LEU A 120 0.47 13.06 3.29
CA LEU A 120 1.53 13.92 3.84
C LEU A 120 1.76 15.21 3.06
N ALA A 121 1.23 15.34 1.83
CA ALA A 121 1.27 16.60 1.11
C ALA A 121 0.26 17.64 1.64
N ARG A 122 -0.70 17.23 2.45
CA ARG A 122 -1.70 18.14 2.99
C ARG A 122 -1.18 18.98 4.16
N ALA A 123 -1.58 20.23 4.22
CA ALA A 123 -1.21 21.11 5.32
C ALA A 123 -1.58 20.50 6.68
N GLY A 124 -0.64 20.53 7.63
CA GLY A 124 -0.83 19.99 8.97
C GLY A 124 -0.73 18.47 9.08
N ALA A 125 -0.50 17.74 7.98
CA ALA A 125 -0.42 16.28 7.99
C ALA A 125 0.72 15.77 8.88
N ALA A 126 1.86 16.43 8.90
CA ALA A 126 3.00 16.04 9.74
C ALA A 126 2.64 16.00 11.24
N ARG A 127 1.83 16.95 11.72
CA ARG A 127 1.35 16.98 13.12
C ARG A 127 0.32 15.88 13.43
N ARG A 128 -0.37 15.39 12.40
CA ARG A 128 -1.39 14.34 12.50
C ARG A 128 -0.81 12.95 12.36
N LEU A 129 0.43 12.83 11.88
CA LEU A 129 1.04 11.54 11.56
C LEU A 129 1.08 10.60 12.76
N ARG A 130 1.62 11.04 13.89
CA ARG A 130 1.72 10.18 15.07
C ARG A 130 0.34 9.76 15.60
N PRO A 131 -0.61 10.68 15.83
CA PRO A 131 -1.98 10.29 16.20
C PRO A 131 -2.65 9.36 15.19
N TRP A 132 -2.40 9.56 13.89
CA TRP A 132 -2.92 8.69 12.83
C TRP A 132 -2.38 7.26 12.96
N LEU A 133 -1.07 7.10 13.14
CA LEU A 133 -0.43 5.80 13.29
C LEU A 133 -0.86 5.09 14.58
N ASP A 134 -1.08 5.83 15.67
CA ASP A 134 -1.50 5.28 16.96
C ASP A 134 -3.03 4.99 17.01
N GLY A 135 -3.85 5.76 16.30
CA GLY A 135 -5.30 5.78 16.45
C GLY A 135 -6.08 4.80 15.57
N VAL A 136 -5.47 4.29 14.51
CA VAL A 136 -6.15 3.39 13.55
C VAL A 136 -5.80 1.93 13.82
N THR A 137 -4.90 1.66 14.74
CA THR A 137 -4.51 0.28 15.04
C THR A 137 -4.49 0.00 16.54
N ASP A 138 -5.19 -1.01 16.90
CA ASP A 138 -4.68 -1.93 17.89
C ASP A 138 -3.39 -2.55 17.30
N ALA A 139 -2.24 -1.94 17.59
CA ALA A 139 -0.94 -2.42 17.10
C ALA A 139 -0.69 -3.89 17.49
N LYS A 140 -1.33 -4.37 18.57
CA LYS A 140 -1.39 -5.76 18.97
C LYS A 140 -2.19 -6.63 17.99
N ALA A 141 -3.29 -6.13 17.43
CA ALA A 141 -4.11 -6.89 16.48
C ALA A 141 -3.36 -7.13 15.16
N TRP A 142 -2.58 -6.15 14.70
CA TRP A 142 -1.75 -6.33 13.49
C TRP A 142 -0.60 -7.32 13.73
N ALA A 143 0.08 -7.22 14.87
CA ALA A 143 1.19 -8.12 15.23
C ALA A 143 0.72 -9.57 15.50
N SER A 144 -0.53 -9.76 15.93
CA SER A 144 -1.09 -11.08 16.20
C SER A 144 -1.84 -11.72 15.03
N GLY A 145 -2.01 -11.04 13.92
CA GLY A 145 -2.78 -11.54 12.76
C GLY A 145 -4.29 -11.70 13.03
N ALA A 146 -4.80 -11.14 14.13
CA ALA A 146 -6.13 -11.42 14.64
C ALA A 146 -7.26 -10.55 14.06
N VAL A 147 -6.97 -9.61 13.17
CA VAL A 147 -8.02 -8.79 12.54
C VAL A 147 -8.15 -9.18 11.06
N ALA A 148 -8.98 -10.19 10.82
CA ALA A 148 -9.55 -10.39 9.50
C ALA A 148 -10.62 -9.31 9.29
N THR A 149 -10.33 -8.28 8.54
CA THR A 149 -11.39 -7.44 7.96
C THR A 149 -11.88 -8.15 6.71
N ASP A 150 -12.99 -8.84 6.85
CA ASP A 150 -13.87 -9.19 5.74
C ASP A 150 -14.22 -7.88 5.02
N LEU A 151 -13.56 -7.60 3.91
CA LEU A 151 -14.14 -6.71 2.94
C LEU A 151 -15.22 -7.52 2.22
N PRO A 152 -16.50 -7.14 2.27
CA PRO A 152 -17.53 -7.85 1.55
C PRO A 152 -17.19 -7.78 0.06
N VAL A 153 -16.91 -8.92 -0.51
CA VAL A 153 -17.01 -9.10 -1.96
C VAL A 153 -18.44 -8.73 -2.31
N GLY A 154 -18.62 -7.61 -2.98
CA GLY A 154 -19.90 -7.14 -3.40
C GLY A 154 -20.67 -8.26 -4.09
N SER A 155 -21.74 -8.71 -3.48
CA SER A 155 -22.70 -9.61 -4.12
C SER A 155 -23.38 -8.85 -5.24
N SER A 156 -23.15 -9.31 -6.44
CA SER A 156 -23.92 -8.96 -7.63
C SER A 156 -25.42 -9.08 -7.36
N ARG A 157 -26.15 -8.03 -7.63
CA ARG A 157 -27.51 -8.09 -8.13
C ARG A 157 -27.63 -7.23 -9.37
#